data_d979501d1d5580e22198c87f96b0cb4e
#
_entry.id   d979501d1d5580e22198c87f96b0cb4e
#
_cell.length_a   1.000
_cell.length_b   1.000
_cell.length_c   1.000
_cell.angle_alpha   90.00
_cell.angle_beta   90.00
_cell.angle_gamma   90.00
#
_symmetry.space_group_name_H-M   'P 1'
#
loop_
_entity.id
_entity.type
_entity.pdbx_description
1 polymer ?
#
loop_
_entity_poly.entity_id
_entity_poly.type
_entity_poly.pdbx_seq_one_letter_code
_entity_poly.pdbx_strand_id
1 'polypeptide(L)'
;MDKILVVEDDKTVYSGIKKLLELQHYSVVIAQNGMEALEKIDESFSLVIMDIMMPQLDGIETCRRMRERHSVPILFLSAKSEELDKLEGLEVGGDDYMTKPFSNMELISKVKALIRRYLVYDSGSANRTNKDETIETDGLKLFTNRNKVEFNDER
;
A
#
# COMPACT_ATOMS: atom_id res chain seq x y z
N MET A 1 -6.91 15.93 4.53
CA MET A 1 -5.51 15.47 4.54
C MET A 1 -5.49 13.95 4.63
N ASP A 2 -4.81 13.31 3.69
CA ASP A 2 -4.74 11.86 3.69
C ASP A 2 -3.86 11.36 4.83
N LYS A 3 -4.23 10.23 5.39
CA LYS A 3 -3.59 9.66 6.57
C LYS A 3 -2.92 8.35 6.19
N ILE A 4 -1.67 8.21 6.55
CA ILE A 4 -0.84 7.06 6.18
C ILE A 4 -0.35 6.36 7.43
N LEU A 5 -0.50 5.04 7.46
CA LEU A 5 0.05 4.22 8.53
C LEU A 5 1.38 3.65 8.07
N VAL A 6 2.44 3.90 8.82
CA VAL A 6 3.76 3.39 8.50
C VAL A 6 4.10 2.32 9.53
N VAL A 7 4.27 1.09 9.07
CA VAL A 7 4.54 -0.06 9.93
C VAL A 7 5.99 -0.47 9.73
N GLU A 8 6.83 -0.12 10.67
CA GLU A 8 8.28 -0.29 10.55
C GLU A 8 8.88 -0.23 11.96
N ASP A 9 9.73 -1.17 12.30
CA ASP A 9 10.32 -1.22 13.63
C ASP A 9 11.63 -0.43 13.75
N ASP A 10 12.28 -0.12 12.63
CA ASP A 10 13.54 0.62 12.65
C ASP A 10 13.24 2.11 12.73
N LYS A 11 13.65 2.73 13.85
CA LYS A 11 13.35 4.13 14.11
C LYS A 11 13.92 5.06 13.05
N THR A 12 15.13 4.79 12.59
CA THR A 12 15.74 5.62 11.56
C THR A 12 14.91 5.61 10.29
N VAL A 13 14.42 4.43 9.92
CA VAL A 13 13.61 4.28 8.71
C VAL A 13 12.26 4.97 8.88
N TYR A 14 11.53 4.67 9.95
CA TYR A 14 10.19 5.23 10.04
C TYR A 14 10.21 6.74 10.30
N SER A 15 11.23 7.24 11.00
CA SER A 15 11.33 8.69 11.21
C SER A 15 11.60 9.41 9.90
N GLY A 16 12.44 8.84 9.05
CA GLY A 16 12.72 9.41 7.74
C GLY A 16 11.50 9.44 6.85
N ILE A 17 10.78 8.32 6.83
CA ILE A 17 9.56 8.23 6.01
C ILE A 17 8.53 9.22 6.51
N LYS A 18 8.34 9.29 7.83
CA LYS A 18 7.36 10.20 8.42
C LYS A 18 7.67 11.64 8.05
N LYS A 19 8.92 12.04 8.20
CA LYS A 19 9.31 13.41 7.92
C LYS A 19 9.06 13.74 6.45
N LEU A 20 9.43 12.84 5.57
CA LEU A 20 9.27 13.06 4.15
C LEU A 20 7.80 13.18 3.76
N LEU A 21 6.96 12.30 4.30
CA LEU A 21 5.55 12.32 3.96
C LEU A 21 4.83 13.53 4.57
N GLU A 22 5.24 13.94 5.75
CA GLU A 22 4.64 15.14 6.35
C GLU A 22 4.98 16.39 5.55
N LEU A 23 6.15 16.43 4.93
CA LEU A 23 6.49 17.53 4.03
C LEU A 23 5.58 17.55 2.80
N GLN A 24 5.01 16.42 2.45
CA GLN A 24 4.05 16.32 1.35
C GLN A 24 2.62 16.51 1.83
N HIS A 25 2.45 16.95 3.06
CA HIS A 25 1.14 17.27 3.65
C HIS A 25 0.28 16.06 3.94
N TYR A 26 0.92 14.93 4.23
CA TYR A 26 0.20 13.75 4.72
C TYR A 26 0.24 13.71 6.24
N SER A 27 -0.78 13.13 6.84
CA SER A 27 -0.76 12.82 8.26
C SER A 27 -0.20 11.42 8.42
N VAL A 28 0.73 11.21 9.33
CA VAL A 28 1.44 9.94 9.45
C VAL A 28 1.30 9.40 10.86
N VAL A 29 0.92 8.12 10.95
CA VAL A 29 0.87 7.39 12.21
C VAL A 29 1.86 6.24 12.10
N ILE A 30 2.63 6.01 13.15
CA ILE A 30 3.65 4.95 13.16
C ILE A 30 3.15 3.77 13.98
N ALA A 31 3.32 2.57 13.45
CA ALA A 31 3.17 1.34 14.18
C ALA A 31 4.51 0.61 14.08
N GLN A 32 5.01 0.11 15.20
CA GLN A 32 6.36 -0.45 15.23
C GLN A 32 6.37 -1.96 14.99
N ASN A 33 5.22 -2.57 14.87
CA ASN A 33 5.12 -3.99 14.55
C ASN A 33 3.72 -4.28 14.00
N GLY A 34 3.53 -5.52 13.53
CA GLY A 34 2.27 -5.89 12.91
C GLY A 34 1.09 -5.87 13.86
N MET A 35 1.31 -6.28 15.11
CA MET A 35 0.21 -6.27 16.09
C MET A 35 -0.27 -4.86 16.35
N GLU A 36 0.67 -3.94 16.50
CA GLU A 36 0.32 -2.55 16.72
C GLU A 36 -0.41 -1.99 15.51
N ALA A 37 0.01 -2.39 14.31
CA ALA A 37 -0.64 -1.95 13.08
C ALA A 37 -2.10 -2.41 13.06
N LEU A 38 -2.36 -3.66 13.44
CA LEU A 38 -3.71 -4.18 13.45
C LEU A 38 -4.60 -3.47 14.46
N GLU A 39 -4.00 -2.98 15.56
CA GLU A 39 -4.74 -2.23 16.54
C GLU A 39 -5.08 -0.82 16.07
N LYS A 40 -4.20 -0.24 15.28
CA LYS A 40 -4.35 1.16 14.86
C LYS A 40 -5.11 1.35 13.57
N ILE A 41 -5.14 0.34 12.72
CA ILE A 41 -5.76 0.48 11.40
C ILE A 41 -7.27 0.72 11.54
N ASP A 42 -7.77 1.67 10.77
CA ASP A 42 -9.21 1.90 10.67
C ASP A 42 -9.49 2.51 9.31
N GLU A 43 -10.71 2.92 9.11
CA GLU A 43 -11.15 3.39 7.80
C GLU A 43 -10.67 4.79 7.46
N SER A 44 -10.04 5.47 8.40
CA SER A 44 -9.53 6.81 8.14
C SER A 44 -8.22 6.81 7.36
N PHE A 45 -7.56 5.66 7.24
CA PHE A 45 -6.28 5.59 6.54
C PHE A 45 -6.46 5.47 5.04
N SER A 46 -5.60 6.16 4.31
CA SER A 46 -5.60 6.11 2.85
C SER A 46 -4.53 5.18 2.29
N LEU A 47 -3.56 4.80 3.10
CA LEU A 47 -2.44 3.97 2.65
C LEU A 47 -1.74 3.38 3.86
N VAL A 48 -1.23 2.17 3.70
CA VAL A 48 -0.35 1.52 4.68
C VAL A 48 0.99 1.27 3.99
N ILE A 49 2.08 1.70 4.62
CA ILE A 49 3.43 1.35 4.18
C ILE A 49 3.93 0.33 5.20
N MET A 50 4.29 -0.84 4.72
CA MET A 50 4.54 -1.98 5.61
C MET A 50 5.84 -2.68 5.30
N ASP A 51 6.74 -2.72 6.29
CA ASP A 51 7.96 -3.50 6.17
C ASP A 51 7.59 -4.98 6.23
N ILE A 52 8.17 -5.77 5.36
CA ILE A 52 7.92 -7.21 5.37
C ILE A 52 8.64 -7.87 6.54
N MET A 53 9.91 -7.49 6.77
CA MET A 53 10.73 -8.13 7.79
C MET A 53 10.58 -7.44 9.14
N MET A 54 9.70 -7.97 9.95
CA MET A 54 9.48 -7.45 11.30
C MET A 54 9.44 -8.60 12.29
N PRO A 55 9.80 -8.35 13.55
CA PRO A 55 9.73 -9.41 14.56
C PRO A 55 8.31 -9.78 14.89
N GLN A 56 8.11 -11.00 15.36
CA GLN A 56 6.82 -11.52 15.78
C GLN A 56 5.89 -11.74 14.61
N LEU A 57 5.18 -10.72 14.17
CA LEU A 57 4.23 -10.82 13.08
C LEU A 57 4.80 -10.07 11.89
N ASP A 58 5.19 -10.79 10.82
CA ASP A 58 5.80 -10.11 9.69
C ASP A 58 4.75 -9.36 8.87
N GLY A 59 5.23 -8.57 7.89
CA GLY A 59 4.37 -7.71 7.12
C GLY A 59 3.39 -8.47 6.24
N ILE A 60 3.77 -9.63 5.75
CA ILE A 60 2.90 -10.41 4.88
C ILE A 60 1.72 -10.96 5.66
N GLU A 61 1.98 -11.52 6.83
CA GLU A 61 0.91 -12.03 7.67
C GLU A 61 0.03 -10.89 8.18
N THR A 62 0.63 -9.75 8.51
CA THR A 62 -0.11 -8.57 8.94
C THR A 62 -1.06 -8.13 7.82
N CYS A 63 -0.58 -8.11 6.58
CA CYS A 63 -1.41 -7.76 5.43
C CYS A 63 -2.56 -8.72 5.27
N ARG A 64 -2.31 -10.02 5.41
CA ARG A 64 -3.36 -11.03 5.28
C ARG A 64 -4.47 -10.76 6.29
N ARG A 65 -4.11 -10.50 7.54
CA ARG A 65 -5.11 -10.23 8.57
C ARG A 65 -5.83 -8.92 8.35
N MET A 66 -5.09 -7.91 7.88
CA MET A 66 -5.68 -6.61 7.61
C MET A 66 -6.71 -6.69 6.50
N ARG A 67 -6.46 -7.53 5.50
CA ARG A 67 -7.35 -7.69 4.37
C ARG A 67 -8.69 -8.34 4.73
N GLU A 68 -8.80 -8.93 5.91
CA GLU A 68 -10.08 -9.49 6.34
C GLU A 68 -11.11 -8.39 6.58
N ARG A 69 -10.67 -7.17 6.84
CA ARG A 69 -11.59 -6.08 7.18
C ARG A 69 -11.35 -4.80 6.42
N HIS A 70 -10.20 -4.67 5.76
CA HIS A 70 -9.82 -3.41 5.15
C HIS A 70 -9.32 -3.60 3.74
N SER A 71 -9.69 -2.68 2.85
CA SER A 71 -9.22 -2.70 1.48
C SER A 71 -8.22 -1.58 1.19
N VAL A 72 -7.74 -0.92 2.23
CA VAL A 72 -6.76 0.16 2.09
C VAL A 72 -5.54 -0.35 1.32
N PRO A 73 -4.96 0.46 0.43
CA PRO A 73 -3.78 0.01 -0.31
C PRO A 73 -2.59 -0.19 0.61
N ILE A 74 -1.79 -1.19 0.30
CA ILE A 74 -0.61 -1.54 1.10
C ILE A 74 0.60 -1.55 0.19
N LEU A 75 1.60 -0.75 0.57
CA LEU A 75 2.88 -0.69 -0.11
C LEU A 75 3.91 -1.38 0.78
N PHE A 76 4.46 -2.48 0.28
CA PHE A 76 5.46 -3.23 1.05
C PHE A 76 6.85 -2.64 0.87
N LEU A 77 7.64 -2.68 1.94
CA LEU A 77 9.07 -2.41 1.89
C LEU A 77 9.79 -3.73 2.12
N SER A 78 10.75 -4.05 1.29
CA SER A 78 11.46 -5.32 1.42
C SER A 78 12.96 -5.12 1.22
N ALA A 79 13.76 -6.04 1.77
CA ALA A 79 15.18 -6.04 1.52
C ALA A 79 15.42 -6.43 0.07
N LYS A 80 16.59 -6.06 -0.42
CA LYS A 80 16.92 -6.22 -1.82
C LYS A 80 16.81 -7.65 -2.32
N SER A 81 17.11 -8.61 -1.48
CA SER A 81 17.16 -10.00 -1.90
C SER A 81 15.87 -10.78 -1.64
N GLU A 82 14.78 -10.11 -1.28
CA GLU A 82 13.56 -10.78 -0.86
C GLU A 82 12.55 -10.92 -1.98
N GLU A 83 12.95 -11.56 -3.06
CA GLU A 83 12.07 -11.70 -4.22
C GLU A 83 10.82 -12.51 -3.93
N LEU A 84 10.99 -13.62 -3.23
CA LEU A 84 9.83 -14.46 -2.91
C LEU A 84 8.87 -13.75 -1.99
N ASP A 85 9.39 -12.95 -1.07
CA ASP A 85 8.53 -12.19 -0.18
C ASP A 85 7.70 -11.17 -0.94
N LYS A 86 8.26 -10.58 -2.00
CA LYS A 86 7.53 -9.64 -2.83
C LYS A 86 6.34 -10.30 -3.50
N LEU A 87 6.55 -11.48 -4.06
CA LEU A 87 5.49 -12.22 -4.71
C LEU A 87 4.42 -12.62 -3.71
N GLU A 88 4.85 -13.15 -2.58
CA GLU A 88 3.91 -13.58 -1.55
C GLU A 88 3.09 -12.40 -1.03
N GLY A 89 3.74 -11.24 -0.85
CA GLY A 89 3.04 -10.05 -0.40
C GLY A 89 1.95 -9.62 -1.34
N LEU A 90 2.23 -9.64 -2.64
CA LEU A 90 1.22 -9.25 -3.62
C LEU A 90 0.08 -10.27 -3.65
N GLU A 91 0.38 -11.55 -3.46
CA GLU A 91 -0.65 -12.57 -3.46
C GLU A 91 -1.61 -12.44 -2.29
N VAL A 92 -1.13 -11.99 -1.12
CA VAL A 92 -2.01 -11.86 0.03
C VAL A 92 -2.76 -10.52 0.05
N GLY A 93 -2.55 -9.69 -0.95
CA GLY A 93 -3.33 -8.48 -1.09
C GLY A 93 -2.56 -7.18 -1.03
N GLY A 94 -1.24 -7.23 -1.13
CA GLY A 94 -0.44 -6.00 -1.25
C GLY A 94 -0.63 -5.39 -2.62
N ASP A 95 -0.48 -4.09 -2.71
CA ASP A 95 -0.73 -3.37 -3.95
C ASP A 95 0.52 -3.03 -4.72
N ASP A 96 1.64 -2.91 -4.03
CA ASP A 96 2.91 -2.61 -4.68
C ASP A 96 4.01 -2.87 -3.66
N TYR A 97 5.25 -2.76 -4.10
CA TYR A 97 6.39 -2.92 -3.20
C TYR A 97 7.54 -2.02 -3.62
N MET A 98 8.42 -1.75 -2.66
CA MET A 98 9.68 -1.06 -2.93
C MET A 98 10.80 -1.83 -2.25
N THR A 99 11.97 -1.82 -2.88
CA THR A 99 13.15 -2.48 -2.33
C THR A 99 13.99 -1.45 -1.58
N LYS A 100 14.44 -1.79 -0.40
CA LYS A 100 15.37 -0.96 0.34
C LYS A 100 16.78 -1.18 -0.20
N PRO A 101 17.57 -0.14 -0.34
CA PRO A 101 17.24 1.25 -0.10
C PRO A 101 16.43 1.84 -1.25
N PHE A 102 15.59 2.80 -0.95
CA PHE A 102 14.77 3.45 -1.97
C PHE A 102 15.06 4.96 -1.96
N SER A 103 14.74 5.61 -3.06
CA SER A 103 14.92 7.05 -3.14
C SER A 103 13.68 7.76 -2.61
N ASN A 104 13.85 9.00 -2.17
CA ASN A 104 12.74 9.81 -1.72
C ASN A 104 11.72 10.00 -2.83
N MET A 105 12.21 10.20 -4.05
CA MET A 105 11.31 10.40 -5.19
C MET A 105 10.49 9.15 -5.48
N GLU A 106 11.09 8.00 -5.37
CA GLU A 106 10.37 6.75 -5.60
C GLU A 106 9.27 6.56 -4.57
N LEU A 107 9.59 6.82 -3.30
CA LEU A 107 8.58 6.70 -2.24
C LEU A 107 7.42 7.65 -2.49
N ILE A 108 7.71 8.91 -2.74
CA ILE A 108 6.67 9.90 -2.95
C ILE A 108 5.81 9.55 -4.16
N SER A 109 6.44 9.12 -5.24
CA SER A 109 5.70 8.77 -6.45
C SER A 109 4.75 7.61 -6.23
N LYS A 110 5.22 6.57 -5.55
CA LYS A 110 4.36 5.40 -5.30
C LYS A 110 3.25 5.71 -4.32
N VAL A 111 3.55 6.51 -3.30
CA VAL A 111 2.53 6.90 -2.34
C VAL A 111 1.41 7.67 -3.04
N LYS A 112 1.78 8.66 -3.84
CA LYS A 112 0.78 9.46 -4.53
C LYS A 112 -0.03 8.63 -5.51
N ALA A 113 0.62 7.74 -6.23
CA ALA A 113 -0.06 6.90 -7.21
C ALA A 113 -1.06 5.96 -6.53
N LEU A 114 -0.66 5.35 -5.42
CA LEU A 114 -1.53 4.40 -4.74
C LEU A 114 -2.72 5.09 -4.08
N ILE A 115 -2.49 6.25 -3.47
CA ILE A 115 -3.59 6.98 -2.85
C ILE A 115 -4.56 7.47 -3.92
N ARG A 116 -4.03 8.00 -5.02
CA ARG A 116 -4.90 8.46 -6.09
C ARG A 116 -5.75 7.33 -6.64
N ARG A 117 -5.15 6.16 -6.84
CA ARG A 117 -5.87 5.00 -7.36
C ARG A 117 -6.96 4.56 -6.38
N TYR A 118 -6.63 4.53 -5.10
CA TYR A 118 -7.58 4.14 -4.08
C TYR A 118 -8.77 5.09 -4.03
N LEU A 119 -8.50 6.39 -4.05
CA LEU A 119 -9.58 7.37 -4.00
C LEU A 119 -10.46 7.32 -5.23
N VAL A 120 -9.87 7.10 -6.40
CA VAL A 120 -10.64 6.99 -7.62
C VAL A 120 -11.52 5.75 -7.59
N TYR A 121 -10.97 4.61 -7.20
CA TYR A 121 -11.75 3.38 -7.12
C TYR A 121 -12.83 3.46 -6.07
N ASP A 122 -12.53 4.08 -4.94
CA ASP A 122 -13.50 4.23 -3.89
C ASP A 122 -14.67 5.10 -4.35
N SER A 123 -14.37 6.22 -4.98
CA SER A 123 -15.40 7.08 -5.54
C SER A 123 -16.14 6.38 -6.67
N GLY A 124 -15.41 5.67 -7.51
CA GLY A 124 -15.99 4.92 -8.60
C GLY A 124 -16.90 3.82 -8.12
N SER A 125 -16.55 3.18 -7.01
CA SER A 125 -17.39 2.15 -6.44
C SER A 125 -18.73 2.70 -6.00
N ALA A 126 -18.71 3.88 -5.44
CA ALA A 126 -19.95 4.51 -5.01
C ALA A 126 -20.84 4.82 -6.20
N ASN A 127 -20.24 5.13 -7.34
CA ASN A 127 -21.00 5.48 -8.53
C ASN A 127 -21.17 4.34 -9.48
N ARG A 128 -20.43 3.29 -9.30
CA ARG A 128 -20.36 2.23 -10.27
C ARG A 128 -21.64 1.49 -10.47
N THR A 129 -22.47 1.54 -9.49
CA THR A 129 -23.76 0.94 -9.65
C THR A 129 -24.49 1.58 -10.78
N ASN A 130 -24.07 2.75 -11.18
CA ASN A 130 -24.72 3.46 -12.24
C ASN A 130 -24.15 3.22 -13.58
N LYS A 131 -22.95 2.70 -13.66
CA LYS A 131 -22.42 2.58 -14.95
C LYS A 131 -21.44 1.56 -14.99
N ASP A 132 -21.23 0.98 -15.56
CA ASP A 132 -20.40 0.04 -15.59
C ASP A 132 -19.33 0.32 -16.32
N GLU A 133 -18.81 0.55 -16.31
CA GLU A 133 -17.81 0.88 -16.70
C GLU A 133 -17.00 0.72 -17.32
N THR A 134 -16.95 0.74 -17.56
CA THR A 134 -16.24 0.67 -18.11
C THR A 134 -15.13 0.87 -18.29
N ILE A 135 -14.78 0.88 -18.44
CA ILE A 135 -13.82 1.02 -18.62
C ILE A 135 -12.87 0.87 -18.70
N GLU A 136 -12.70 0.67 -18.77
CA GLU A 136 -11.88 0.45 -18.90
C GLU A 136 -10.95 0.43 -19.09
N THR A 137 -10.90 0.31 -19.33
CA THR A 137 -10.05 0.06 -19.56
C THR A 137 -9.04 0.18 -19.55
N ASP A 138 -8.94 0.04 -19.75
CA ASP A 138 -8.03 -0.21 -19.88
C ASP A 138 -7.29 -0.28 -19.41
N GLY A 139 -7.26 -0.23 -19.30
CA GLY A 139 -6.92 -0.95 -19.24
C GLY A 139 -6.42 -0.93 -18.72
N LEU A 140 -6.30 -1.05 -18.74
CA LEU A 140 -6.19 -1.64 -18.76
C LEU A 140 -6.10 -1.90 -18.45
N LYS A 141 -6.02 -1.97 -18.30
CA LYS A 141 -6.08 -2.68 -18.39
C LYS A 141 -5.69 -3.00 -17.94
N LEU A 142 -5.67 -2.77 -17.87
CA LEU A 142 -5.48 -3.42 -17.86
C LEU A 142 -5.20 -3.66 -17.22
N PHE A 143 -5.26 -3.31 -17.12
CA PHE A 143 -5.02 -4.06 -16.84
C PHE A 143 -4.85 -4.19 -16.29
N THR A 144 -4.55 -4.02 -16.26
CA THR A 144 -4.64 -4.65 -16.25
C THR A 144 -4.46 -4.87 -15.81
N ASN A 145 -4.74 -4.50 -15.60
CA ASN A 145 -4.63 -5.09 -15.40
C ASN A 145 -4.32 -5.04 -14.91
N ARG A 146 -4.31 -4.81 -14.65
CA ARG A 146 -4.20 -5.34 -14.34
C ARG A 146 -3.89 -5.49 -14.04
N ASN A 147 -3.95 -5.17 -14.20
CA ASN A 147 -3.97 -5.75 -14.22
C ASN A 147 -3.79 -5.77 -14.23
N LYS A 148 -3.56 -5.49 -14.09
CA LYS A 148 -3.62 -6.00 -14.43
C LYS A 148 -3.23 -6.07 -14.64
N VAL A 149 -3.25 -5.75 -14.32
CA VAL A 149 -3.18 -6.11 -14.89
C VAL A 149 -2.84 -6.02 -14.99
N GLU A 150 -3.01 -5.43 -14.66
CA GLU A 150 -2.96 -5.77 -14.98
C GLU A 150 -2.56 -5.76 -15.07
N PHE A 151 -2.47 -5.39 -14.76
CA PHE A 151 -2.41 -5.77 -15.14
C PHE A 151 -2.20 -5.55 -15.11
N ASN A 152 -1.99 -5.33 -15.18
CA ASN A 152 -2.06 -5.60 -15.61
C ASN A 152 -1.94 -5.47 -15.66
N ASP A 153 -2.10 -5.37 -15.33
CA ASP A 153 -2.19 -5.73 -15.66
C ASP A 153 -2.05 -5.65 -15.74
N GLU A 154 -2.21 -5.55 -15.40
CA GLU A 154 -2.42 -5.96 -15.58
C GLU A 154 -2.35 -6.17 -15.61
N ARG A 155 -2.13 -6.04 -15.90
CA ARG A 155 -2.51 -6.67 -16.12
C ARG A 155 -2.29 -6.91 -16.34
#